data_f6c1b53f55b2085b8d8e54783210d243
#
_entry.id   f6c1b53f55b2085b8d8e54783210d243
#
_cell.length_a   1.000
_cell.length_b   1.000
_cell.length_c   1.000
_cell.angle_alpha   90.00
_cell.angle_beta   90.00
_cell.angle_gamma   90.00
#
_symmetry.space_group_name_H-M   'P 1'
#
loop_
_entity.id
_entity.type
_entity.pdbx_description
1 polymer ?
#
loop_
_entity_poly.entity_id
_entity_poly.type
_entity_poly.pdbx_seq_one_letter_code
_entity_poly.pdbx_strand_id
1 'polypeptide(L)'
;NTDCVVFYMDFRANEGRRKVGVCKRLVKAKAMQDEPSEIMKNIYALVKDKEYFVVTSNAEDHFVPAGFEADRVFEMEGKLTQMRCKNICHDEVYPNQKAVLAMTEEEVNGRVPKELLPKCPKCGGDMEVNWGEMSSFTGTKNWKEKAARYKNLFRSYMERSW
;
A
#
# COMPACT_ATOMS: atom_id res chain seq x y z
N ASN A 1 -16.44 8.76 -1.34
CA ASN A 1 -15.80 7.77 -0.46
C ASN A 1 -15.22 8.43 0.78
N THR A 2 -16.11 8.91 1.64
CA THR A 2 -15.80 9.61 2.89
C THR A 2 -15.33 8.64 4.00
N ASP A 3 -15.57 7.36 3.85
CA ASP A 3 -15.25 6.34 4.87
C ASP A 3 -13.75 6.13 5.08
N CYS A 4 -12.93 6.41 4.06
CA CYS A 4 -11.48 6.27 4.15
C CYS A 4 -10.84 7.37 5.01
N VAL A 5 -11.43 8.56 5.07
CA VAL A 5 -10.90 9.72 5.82
C VAL A 5 -11.14 9.55 7.33
N VAL A 6 -12.27 8.99 7.74
CA VAL A 6 -12.60 8.74 9.15
C VAL A 6 -11.70 7.67 9.76
N PHE A 7 -11.38 6.61 9.00
CA PHE A 7 -10.42 5.59 9.42
C PHE A 7 -8.99 6.13 9.57
N TYR A 8 -8.62 7.12 8.79
CA TYR A 8 -7.30 7.73 8.81
C TYR A 8 -7.01 8.51 10.10
N MET A 9 -7.97 9.22 10.64
CA MET A 9 -7.84 9.99 11.88
C MET A 9 -7.73 9.10 13.12
N ASP A 10 -8.46 7.99 13.18
CA ASP A 10 -8.39 7.01 14.28
C ASP A 10 -7.04 6.28 14.35
N PHE A 11 -6.34 6.20 13.24
CA PHE A 11 -5.03 5.56 13.12
C PHE A 11 -3.96 6.22 14.00
N ARG A 12 -4.02 7.52 14.16
CA ARG A 12 -3.06 8.28 14.98
C ARG A 12 -3.34 8.23 16.48
N ALA A 13 -4.57 7.91 16.85
CA ALA A 13 -5.03 7.94 18.25
C ALA A 13 -4.81 6.62 19.01
N ASN A 14 -4.43 5.53 18.32
CA ASN A 14 -4.35 4.20 18.93
C ASN A 14 -2.91 3.79 19.25
N GLU A 15 -2.65 3.53 20.52
CA GLU A 15 -1.34 3.06 21.00
C GLU A 15 -1.14 1.55 20.78
N GLY A 16 0.06 1.17 20.31
CA GLY A 16 0.57 -0.20 20.31
C GLY A 16 -0.30 -1.25 19.60
N ARG A 17 -0.70 -2.32 20.29
CA ARG A 17 -1.44 -3.47 19.76
C ARG A 17 -2.81 -3.14 19.15
N ARG A 18 -3.44 -2.07 19.60
CA ARG A 18 -4.71 -1.57 19.07
C ARG A 18 -4.55 -0.98 17.67
N LYS A 19 -3.46 -0.24 17.46
CA LYS A 19 -3.09 0.32 16.15
C LYS A 19 -2.89 -0.77 15.11
N VAL A 20 -2.22 -1.85 15.47
CA VAL A 20 -2.01 -3.03 14.60
C VAL A 20 -3.35 -3.69 14.26
N GLY A 21 -4.27 -3.83 15.21
CA GLY A 21 -5.60 -4.39 14.98
C GLY A 21 -6.42 -3.61 13.95
N VAL A 22 -6.38 -2.28 14.00
CA VAL A 22 -7.06 -1.41 13.02
C VAL A 22 -6.40 -1.52 11.64
N CYS A 23 -5.09 -1.47 11.56
CA CYS A 23 -4.34 -1.66 10.30
C CYS A 23 -4.70 -2.98 9.63
N LYS A 24 -4.69 -4.06 10.40
CA LYS A 24 -4.99 -5.40 9.94
C LYS A 24 -6.38 -5.50 9.31
N ARG A 25 -7.41 -4.92 9.97
CA ARG A 25 -8.78 -4.91 9.44
C ARG A 25 -8.87 -4.13 8.13
N LEU A 26 -8.21 -2.99 8.05
CA LEU A 26 -8.16 -2.18 6.83
C LEU A 26 -7.48 -2.94 5.69
N VAL A 27 -6.34 -3.56 5.96
CA VAL A 27 -5.61 -4.37 4.96
C VAL A 27 -6.49 -5.53 4.49
N LYS A 28 -7.13 -6.28 5.42
CA LYS A 28 -8.03 -7.38 5.06
C LYS A 28 -9.22 -6.90 4.22
N ALA A 29 -9.88 -5.83 4.63
CA ALA A 29 -11.10 -5.35 3.98
C ALA A 29 -10.85 -4.71 2.61
N LYS A 30 -9.68 -4.10 2.40
CA LYS A 30 -9.40 -3.28 1.21
C LYS A 30 -8.40 -3.92 0.24
N ALA A 31 -7.39 -4.63 0.74
CA ALA A 31 -6.28 -5.12 -0.07
C ALA A 31 -6.30 -6.63 -0.34
N MET A 32 -7.09 -7.40 0.42
CA MET A 32 -7.21 -8.85 0.24
C MET A 32 -8.49 -9.25 -0.48
N GLN A 33 -8.83 -8.55 -1.54
CA GLN A 33 -9.90 -8.99 -2.45
C GLN A 33 -9.32 -10.00 -3.43
N ASP A 34 -9.99 -11.13 -3.58
CA ASP A 34 -9.48 -12.25 -4.38
C ASP A 34 -9.48 -11.95 -5.88
N GLU A 35 -10.34 -11.01 -6.34
CA GLU A 35 -10.44 -10.66 -7.74
C GLU A 35 -10.53 -9.14 -7.98
N PRO A 36 -9.91 -8.65 -9.07
CA PRO A 36 -10.06 -7.27 -9.50
C PRO A 36 -11.50 -6.99 -9.93
N SER A 37 -11.99 -5.81 -9.60
CA SER A 37 -13.34 -5.38 -9.98
C SER A 37 -13.49 -5.29 -11.51
N GLU A 38 -14.73 -5.45 -12.01
CA GLU A 38 -15.03 -5.27 -13.43
C GLU A 38 -14.63 -3.89 -13.94
N ILE A 39 -14.73 -2.85 -13.11
CA ILE A 39 -14.29 -1.49 -13.46
C ILE A 39 -12.78 -1.50 -13.76
N MET A 40 -11.96 -2.15 -12.94
CA MET A 40 -10.51 -2.22 -13.16
C MET A 40 -10.17 -3.02 -14.42
N LYS A 41 -10.85 -4.14 -14.67
CA LYS A 41 -10.70 -4.93 -15.90
C LYS A 41 -11.08 -4.11 -17.14
N ASN A 42 -12.14 -3.32 -17.07
CA ASN A 42 -12.58 -2.46 -18.18
C ASN A 42 -11.58 -1.32 -18.43
N ILE A 43 -11.06 -0.68 -17.38
CA ILE A 43 -10.01 0.35 -17.52
C ILE A 43 -8.77 -0.26 -18.17
N TYR A 44 -8.34 -1.45 -17.74
CA TYR A 44 -7.21 -2.14 -18.35
C TYR A 44 -7.46 -2.44 -19.84
N ALA A 45 -8.64 -2.95 -20.20
CA ALA A 45 -8.99 -3.22 -21.59
C ALA A 45 -8.91 -1.97 -22.49
N LEU A 46 -9.21 -0.79 -21.96
CA LEU A 46 -9.11 0.48 -22.69
C LEU A 46 -7.67 0.95 -22.94
N VAL A 47 -6.72 0.55 -22.12
CA VAL A 47 -5.35 1.08 -22.14
C VAL A 47 -4.28 0.05 -22.50
N LYS A 48 -4.54 -1.25 -22.41
CA LYS A 48 -3.55 -2.33 -22.58
C LYS A 48 -2.71 -2.25 -23.86
N ASP A 49 -3.30 -1.77 -24.95
CA ASP A 49 -2.64 -1.63 -26.24
C ASP A 49 -2.11 -0.20 -26.51
N LYS A 50 -2.00 0.62 -25.46
CA LYS A 50 -1.56 2.01 -25.55
C LYS A 50 -0.36 2.26 -24.65
N GLU A 51 0.34 3.35 -24.92
CA GLU A 51 1.28 3.91 -23.94
C GLU A 51 0.47 4.48 -22.76
N TYR A 52 0.65 3.88 -21.58
CA TYR A 52 -0.02 4.33 -20.36
C TYR A 52 0.96 4.37 -19.18
N PHE A 53 0.60 5.16 -18.19
CA PHE A 53 1.21 5.17 -16.87
C PHE A 53 0.14 5.50 -15.83
N VAL A 54 -0.01 4.63 -14.85
CA VAL A 54 -1.00 4.80 -13.78
C VAL A 54 -0.36 5.55 -12.61
N VAL A 55 -1.04 6.57 -12.14
CA VAL A 55 -0.71 7.27 -10.89
C VAL A 55 -1.92 7.22 -9.98
N THR A 56 -1.75 6.74 -8.77
CA THR A 56 -2.85 6.57 -7.84
C THR A 56 -2.44 6.90 -6.41
N SER A 57 -3.35 7.51 -5.65
CA SER A 57 -3.26 7.62 -4.20
C SER A 57 -3.87 6.41 -3.48
N ASN A 58 -4.52 5.51 -4.22
CA ASN A 58 -5.04 4.28 -3.66
C ASN A 58 -3.89 3.30 -3.38
N ALA A 59 -3.93 2.65 -2.23
CA ALA A 59 -2.89 1.74 -1.75
C ALA A 59 -3.35 0.26 -1.70
N GLU A 60 -4.51 -0.05 -2.27
CA GLU A 60 -5.12 -1.39 -2.20
C GLU A 60 -4.52 -2.41 -3.17
N ASP A 61 -3.57 -2.01 -4.02
CA ASP A 61 -2.85 -2.88 -4.98
C ASP A 61 -3.76 -3.58 -6.01
N HIS A 62 -4.82 -2.91 -6.48
CA HIS A 62 -5.81 -3.50 -7.40
C HIS A 62 -5.44 -3.43 -8.88
N PHE A 63 -4.48 -2.60 -9.27
CA PHE A 63 -4.11 -2.42 -10.69
C PHE A 63 -3.39 -3.64 -11.25
N VAL A 64 -2.35 -4.12 -10.55
CA VAL A 64 -1.52 -5.25 -11.02
C VAL A 64 -2.34 -6.54 -11.15
N PRO A 65 -3.20 -6.92 -10.19
CA PRO A 65 -4.11 -8.05 -10.36
C PRO A 65 -5.08 -7.91 -11.54
N ALA A 66 -5.45 -6.68 -11.92
CA ALA A 66 -6.30 -6.42 -13.09
C ALA A 66 -5.57 -6.53 -14.43
N GLY A 67 -4.25 -6.79 -14.43
CA GLY A 67 -3.45 -6.98 -15.63
C GLY A 67 -2.49 -5.85 -15.96
N PHE A 68 -2.49 -4.73 -15.20
CA PHE A 68 -1.57 -3.64 -15.44
C PHE A 68 -0.12 -4.05 -15.14
N GLU A 69 0.81 -3.58 -15.96
CA GLU A 69 2.24 -3.81 -15.76
C GLU A 69 2.72 -3.08 -14.50
N ALA A 70 3.33 -3.84 -13.58
CA ALA A 70 3.78 -3.29 -12.29
C ALA A 70 4.70 -2.06 -12.42
N ASP A 71 5.53 -2.02 -13.47
CA ASP A 71 6.44 -0.90 -13.73
C ASP A 71 5.74 0.37 -14.23
N ARG A 72 4.51 0.23 -14.68
CA ARG A 72 3.66 1.32 -15.15
C ARG A 72 2.65 1.80 -14.10
N VAL A 73 2.72 1.28 -12.89
CA VAL A 73 1.84 1.69 -11.78
C VAL A 73 2.67 2.35 -10.68
N PHE A 74 2.32 3.59 -10.35
CA PHE A 74 2.90 4.35 -9.27
C PHE A 74 1.85 4.64 -8.18
N GLU A 75 1.95 3.92 -7.08
CA GLU A 75 1.14 4.12 -5.88
C GLU A 75 1.86 5.12 -4.97
N MET A 76 1.36 6.36 -4.95
CA MET A 76 2.01 7.49 -4.28
C MET A 76 2.11 7.32 -2.77
N GLU A 77 1.17 6.62 -2.17
CA GLU A 77 1.08 6.39 -0.72
C GLU A 77 1.60 5.01 -0.29
N GLY A 78 2.23 4.26 -1.20
CA GLY A 78 2.68 2.90 -0.94
C GLY A 78 1.60 1.84 -1.10
N LYS A 79 1.74 0.70 -0.43
CA LYS A 79 0.85 -0.47 -0.58
C LYS A 79 0.42 -1.05 0.76
N LEU A 80 -0.88 -1.24 0.93
CA LEU A 80 -1.46 -1.92 2.09
C LEU A 80 -1.13 -3.43 2.15
N THR A 81 -0.78 -4.03 1.01
CA THR A 81 -0.42 -5.45 0.89
C THR A 81 1.02 -5.76 1.31
N GLN A 82 1.78 -4.73 1.67
CA GLN A 82 3.19 -4.82 2.00
C GLN A 82 3.50 -4.29 3.40
N MET A 83 4.57 -4.78 3.99
CA MET A 83 5.16 -4.25 5.23
C MET A 83 6.65 -3.97 5.05
N ARG A 84 7.17 -3.05 5.84
CA ARG A 84 8.59 -2.66 5.87
C ARG A 84 9.10 -2.57 7.30
N CYS A 85 10.41 -2.55 7.46
CA CYS A 85 11.03 -2.27 8.75
C CYS A 85 10.68 -0.86 9.22
N LYS A 86 10.12 -0.73 10.43
CA LYS A 86 9.81 0.56 11.03
C LYS A 86 11.05 1.42 11.25
N ASN A 87 12.20 0.79 11.51
CA ASN A 87 13.49 1.49 11.68
C ASN A 87 14.19 1.80 10.35
N ILE A 88 13.57 1.43 9.21
CA ILE A 88 14.15 1.62 7.85
C ILE A 88 15.61 1.12 7.78
N CYS A 89 15.91 -0.03 8.41
CA CYS A 89 17.27 -0.58 8.46
C CYS A 89 17.75 -1.13 7.10
N HIS A 90 16.86 -1.28 6.15
CA HIS A 90 17.11 -1.74 4.78
C HIS A 90 15.97 -1.32 3.85
N ASP A 91 16.16 -1.45 2.55
CA ASP A 91 15.24 -0.97 1.50
C ASP A 91 14.32 -2.07 0.93
N GLU A 92 14.07 -3.14 1.67
CA GLU A 92 13.18 -4.22 1.24
C GLU A 92 11.79 -4.07 1.86
N VAL A 93 10.78 -4.48 1.08
CA VAL A 93 9.40 -4.65 1.53
C VAL A 93 9.01 -6.12 1.46
N TYR A 94 8.08 -6.52 2.30
CA TYR A 94 7.63 -7.90 2.45
C TYR A 94 6.12 -7.98 2.30
N PRO A 95 5.57 -9.05 1.69
CA PRO A 95 4.15 -9.28 1.67
C PRO A 95 3.63 -9.50 3.11
N ASN A 96 2.50 -8.91 3.45
CA ASN A 96 1.94 -8.98 4.80
C ASN A 96 0.75 -9.93 4.95
N GLN A 97 0.28 -10.56 3.87
CA GLN A 97 -0.93 -11.37 3.86
C GLN A 97 -0.95 -12.45 4.95
N LYS A 98 0.11 -13.25 5.07
CA LYS A 98 0.19 -14.31 6.10
C LYS A 98 0.09 -13.74 7.51
N ALA A 99 0.80 -12.65 7.79
CA ALA A 99 0.78 -11.99 9.09
C ALA A 99 -0.61 -11.43 9.41
N VAL A 100 -1.27 -10.81 8.43
CA VAL A 100 -2.61 -10.24 8.59
C VAL A 100 -3.64 -11.33 8.85
N LEU A 101 -3.59 -12.46 8.15
CA LEU A 101 -4.50 -13.59 8.38
C LEU A 101 -4.30 -14.16 9.78
N ALA A 102 -3.08 -14.50 10.19
CA ALA A 102 -2.78 -15.01 11.52
C ALA A 102 -3.24 -14.03 12.63
N MET A 103 -2.94 -12.76 12.49
CA MET A 103 -3.42 -11.73 13.42
C MET A 103 -4.95 -11.61 13.44
N THR A 104 -5.63 -11.94 12.34
CA THR A 104 -7.10 -11.88 12.27
C THR A 104 -7.76 -13.02 13.01
N GLU A 105 -7.17 -14.22 12.92
CA GLU A 105 -7.67 -15.42 13.57
C GLU A 105 -7.53 -15.35 15.09
N GLU A 106 -6.44 -14.79 15.57
CA GLU A 106 -6.08 -14.75 16.99
C GLU A 106 -6.48 -13.44 17.71
N GLU A 107 -7.23 -12.56 17.02
CA GLU A 107 -7.68 -11.29 17.63
C GLU A 107 -8.74 -11.50 18.69
N VAL A 108 -8.52 -10.94 19.89
CA VAL A 108 -9.49 -10.89 20.95
C VAL A 108 -9.74 -9.42 21.35
N ASN A 109 -11.01 -8.99 21.29
CA ASN A 109 -11.42 -7.64 21.66
C ASN A 109 -10.60 -6.50 21.01
N GLY A 110 -10.28 -6.66 19.72
CA GLY A 110 -9.50 -5.68 18.96
C GLY A 110 -8.00 -5.69 19.26
N ARG A 111 -7.52 -6.67 20.02
CA ARG A 111 -6.09 -6.82 20.39
C ARG A 111 -5.52 -8.10 19.78
N VAL A 112 -4.34 -7.95 19.18
CA VAL A 112 -3.56 -9.05 18.63
C VAL A 112 -2.54 -9.52 19.66
N PRO A 113 -2.33 -10.85 19.82
CA PRO A 113 -1.23 -11.38 20.62
C PRO A 113 0.11 -10.77 20.22
N LYS A 114 0.96 -10.47 21.21
CA LYS A 114 2.25 -9.80 20.95
C LYS A 114 3.19 -10.63 20.08
N GLU A 115 3.07 -11.93 20.18
CA GLU A 115 3.88 -12.92 19.47
C GLU A 115 3.63 -12.95 17.96
N LEU A 116 2.44 -12.49 17.53
CA LEU A 116 2.05 -12.41 16.12
C LEU A 116 2.45 -11.09 15.46
N LEU A 117 3.00 -10.13 16.22
CA LEU A 117 3.46 -8.88 15.64
C LEU A 117 4.70 -9.12 14.77
N PRO A 118 4.67 -8.78 13.46
CA PRO A 118 5.78 -9.05 12.57
C PRO A 118 7.06 -8.35 13.02
N LYS A 119 8.17 -9.07 12.93
CA LYS A 119 9.50 -8.54 13.22
C LYS A 119 10.37 -8.49 11.98
N CYS A 120 11.21 -7.49 11.90
CA CYS A 120 12.13 -7.33 10.80
C CYS A 120 13.14 -8.48 10.76
N PRO A 121 13.28 -9.20 9.64
CA PRO A 121 14.19 -10.34 9.55
C PRO A 121 15.67 -9.93 9.62
N LYS A 122 16.00 -8.65 9.43
CA LYS A 122 17.37 -8.15 9.46
C LYS A 122 17.79 -7.55 10.81
N CYS A 123 16.90 -6.78 11.45
CA CYS A 123 17.28 -6.12 12.71
C CYS A 123 16.44 -6.54 13.92
N GLY A 124 15.44 -7.42 13.76
CA GLY A 124 14.53 -7.84 14.83
C GLY A 124 13.57 -6.76 15.31
N GLY A 125 13.65 -5.54 14.77
CA GLY A 125 12.75 -4.43 15.11
C GLY A 125 11.33 -4.65 14.61
N ASP A 126 10.42 -3.74 14.96
CA ASP A 126 9.02 -3.84 14.54
C ASP A 126 8.88 -3.62 13.03
N MET A 127 7.86 -4.27 12.46
CA MET A 127 7.41 -3.99 11.10
C MET A 127 6.21 -3.05 11.12
N GLU A 128 6.03 -2.29 10.06
CA GLU A 128 4.86 -1.45 9.79
C GLU A 128 4.33 -1.70 8.39
N VAL A 129 3.05 -1.38 8.16
CA VAL A 129 2.50 -1.41 6.80
C VAL A 129 3.23 -0.38 5.93
N ASN A 130 3.58 -0.76 4.72
CA ASN A 130 4.27 0.10 3.74
C ASN A 130 3.30 1.11 3.11
N TRP A 131 2.70 1.94 3.95
CA TRP A 131 1.70 2.93 3.57
C TRP A 131 1.79 4.18 4.45
N GLY A 132 1.48 5.33 3.87
CA GLY A 132 1.45 6.61 4.58
C GLY A 132 0.92 7.75 3.73
N GLU A 133 0.69 8.90 4.34
CA GLU A 133 0.24 10.12 3.65
C GLU A 133 1.21 10.52 2.53
N MET A 134 0.68 10.87 1.37
CA MET A 134 1.45 11.31 0.20
C MET A 134 2.46 12.43 0.53
N SER A 135 2.09 13.33 1.44
CA SER A 135 2.94 14.45 1.85
C SER A 135 4.19 14.03 2.65
N SER A 136 4.14 12.89 3.34
CA SER A 136 5.19 12.41 4.26
C SER A 136 5.70 11.02 3.93
N PHE A 137 5.04 10.28 3.01
CA PHE A 137 5.46 8.94 2.65
C PHE A 137 6.78 8.96 1.87
N THR A 138 7.70 8.15 2.33
CA THR A 138 8.95 7.86 1.62
C THR A 138 9.05 6.36 1.41
N GLY A 139 8.94 5.94 0.17
CA GLY A 139 9.02 4.53 -0.20
C GLY A 139 10.46 4.04 -0.41
N THR A 140 10.56 2.82 -0.90
CA THR A 140 11.80 2.14 -1.31
C THR A 140 12.48 2.85 -2.49
N LYS A 141 13.67 2.38 -2.86
CA LYS A 141 14.39 2.85 -4.07
C LYS A 141 13.50 2.74 -5.32
N ASN A 142 12.84 1.59 -5.51
CA ASN A 142 11.91 1.39 -6.63
C ASN A 142 10.75 2.40 -6.61
N TRP A 143 10.18 2.70 -5.43
CA TRP A 143 9.15 3.74 -5.30
C TRP A 143 9.69 5.11 -5.73
N LYS A 144 10.91 5.47 -5.31
CA LYS A 144 11.57 6.73 -5.66
C LYS A 144 11.83 6.85 -7.17
N GLU A 145 12.22 5.75 -7.82
CA GLU A 145 12.39 5.68 -9.27
C GLU A 145 11.07 5.91 -10.02
N LYS A 146 9.98 5.29 -9.57
CA LYS A 146 8.64 5.52 -10.13
C LYS A 146 8.16 6.95 -9.89
N ALA A 147 8.41 7.53 -8.73
CA ALA A 147 8.09 8.93 -8.42
C ALA A 147 8.85 9.90 -9.33
N ALA A 148 10.12 9.64 -9.62
CA ALA A 148 10.93 10.42 -10.54
C ALA A 148 10.39 10.32 -11.98
N ARG A 149 10.04 9.11 -12.42
CA ARG A 149 9.41 8.87 -13.73
C ARG A 149 8.10 9.64 -13.87
N TYR A 150 7.24 9.59 -12.86
CA TYR A 150 6.00 10.37 -12.83
C TYR A 150 6.25 11.87 -13.00
N LYS A 151 7.20 12.42 -12.22
CA LYS A 151 7.53 13.87 -12.31
C LYS A 151 7.99 14.26 -13.71
N ASN A 152 8.79 13.42 -14.36
CA ASN A 152 9.27 13.67 -15.71
C ASN A 152 8.13 13.61 -16.74
N LEU A 153 7.25 12.61 -16.65
CA LEU A 153 6.08 12.49 -17.51
C LEU A 153 5.14 13.68 -17.35
N PHE A 154 4.86 14.08 -16.12
CA PHE A 154 4.00 15.23 -15.84
C PHE A 154 4.58 16.52 -16.41
N ARG A 155 5.89 16.77 -16.22
CA ARG A 155 6.58 17.92 -16.81
C ARG A 155 6.48 17.92 -18.34
N SER A 156 6.81 16.81 -18.98
CA SER A 156 6.73 16.66 -20.43
C SER A 156 5.32 16.86 -20.99
N TYR A 157 4.30 16.47 -20.22
CA TYR A 157 2.90 16.74 -20.58
C TYR A 157 2.57 18.22 -20.50
N MET A 158 2.96 18.89 -19.41
CA MET A 158 2.73 20.31 -19.22
C MET A 158 3.42 21.17 -20.29
N GLU A 159 4.65 20.81 -20.67
CA GLU A 159 5.42 21.51 -21.72
C GLU A 159 4.81 21.37 -23.13
N ARG A 160 4.02 20.34 -23.38
CA ARG A 160 3.33 20.10 -24.67
C ARG A 160 1.94 20.70 -24.74
N SER A 161 1.40 21.15 -23.62
CA SER A 161 0.03 21.68 -23.52
C SER A 161 -0.05 23.21 -23.69
N TRP A 162 1.08 23.85 -24.07
CA TRP A 162 1.22 25.27 -24.41
C TRP A 162 1.87 25.37 -25.82
#